data_8ead52660d200fc91858ca643ec586bf
#
_entry.id   8ead52660d200fc91858ca643ec586bf
#
_cell.length_a   1.000
_cell.length_b   1.000
_cell.length_c   1.000
_cell.angle_alpha   90.00
_cell.angle_beta   90.00
_cell.angle_gamma   90.00
#
_symmetry.space_group_name_H-M   'P 1'
#
loop_
_entity.id
_entity.type
_entity.pdbx_description
1 polymer ?
#
loop_
_entity_poly.entity_id
_entity_poly.type
_entity_poly.pdbx_seq_one_letter_code
_entity_poly.pdbx_strand_id
1 'polypeptide(L)'
;MIQIVQLHGTDKKLYELVAPLVMSPEVLKQNYNYPFRTSEEYEWFVALDNKHVVGFVPVEHKKYECVINNYYIKERNVDTLKLLLEKVLEK
;
A
#
# COMPACT_ATOMS: atom_id res chain seq x y z
N MET A 1 -8.63 -6.91 14.28
CA MET A 1 -8.67 -7.79 13.09
C MET A 1 -8.30 -7.00 11.86
N ILE A 2 -7.38 -7.52 11.05
CA ILE A 2 -6.90 -6.80 9.87
C ILE A 2 -7.82 -7.02 8.69
N GLN A 3 -8.21 -5.94 8.04
CA GLN A 3 -9.04 -5.95 6.86
C GLN A 3 -8.23 -5.38 5.69
N ILE A 4 -8.26 -6.06 4.55
CA ILE A 4 -7.55 -5.59 3.34
C ILE A 4 -8.57 -4.95 2.41
N VAL A 5 -8.29 -3.70 2.02
CA VAL A 5 -9.13 -2.93 1.10
C VAL A 5 -8.34 -2.67 -0.17
N GLN A 6 -8.98 -2.89 -1.31
CA GLN A 6 -8.38 -2.62 -2.62
C GLN A 6 -8.94 -1.31 -3.16
N LEU A 7 -8.07 -0.37 -3.50
CA LEU A 7 -8.47 0.94 -3.99
C LEU A 7 -7.72 1.28 -5.27
N HIS A 8 -8.41 1.97 -6.18
CA HIS A 8 -7.81 2.47 -7.41
C HIS A 8 -6.83 3.60 -7.08
N GLY A 9 -5.73 3.70 -7.85
CA GLY A 9 -4.67 4.66 -7.57
C GLY A 9 -5.06 6.13 -7.61
N THR A 10 -6.21 6.46 -8.20
CA THR A 10 -6.74 7.83 -8.24
C THR A 10 -7.96 8.02 -7.36
N ASP A 11 -8.31 7.02 -6.57
CA ASP A 11 -9.48 7.07 -5.68
C ASP A 11 -9.25 8.07 -4.55
N LYS A 12 -10.21 8.97 -4.36
CA LYS A 12 -10.14 9.98 -3.31
C LYS A 12 -9.99 9.36 -1.92
N LYS A 13 -10.67 8.25 -1.67
CA LYS A 13 -10.58 7.54 -0.39
C LYS A 13 -9.17 7.04 -0.11
N LEU A 14 -8.46 6.64 -1.16
CA LEU A 14 -7.06 6.22 -1.02
C LEU A 14 -6.22 7.38 -0.47
N TYR A 15 -6.35 8.56 -1.05
CA TYR A 15 -5.59 9.72 -0.59
C TYR A 15 -5.90 10.06 0.87
N GLU A 16 -7.16 10.00 1.25
CA GLU A 16 -7.56 10.27 2.63
C GLU A 16 -6.90 9.30 3.62
N LEU A 17 -6.77 8.04 3.24
CA LEU A 17 -6.20 7.01 4.12
C LEU A 17 -4.68 7.08 4.20
N VAL A 18 -4.00 7.27 3.07
CA VAL A 18 -2.55 7.09 3.01
C VAL A 18 -1.74 8.37 3.00
N ALA A 19 -2.35 9.52 2.69
CA ALA A 19 -1.60 10.78 2.59
C ALA A 19 -0.75 11.10 3.83
N PRO A 20 -1.27 10.98 5.06
CA PRO A 20 -0.43 11.25 6.24
C PRO A 20 0.78 10.33 6.34
N LEU A 21 0.66 9.10 5.83
CA LEU A 21 1.73 8.11 5.90
C LEU A 21 2.76 8.31 4.79
N VAL A 22 2.32 8.53 3.57
CA VAL A 22 3.25 8.68 2.45
C VAL A 22 4.09 9.95 2.58
N MET A 23 3.64 10.90 3.37
CA MET A 23 4.39 12.12 3.67
C MET A 23 5.20 12.02 4.96
N SER A 24 5.09 10.93 5.70
CA SER A 24 5.81 10.74 6.94
C SER A 24 7.27 10.40 6.71
N PRO A 25 8.24 11.12 7.33
CA PRO A 25 9.65 10.78 7.21
C PRO A 25 9.97 9.35 7.66
N GLU A 26 9.28 8.85 8.68
CA GLU A 26 9.50 7.48 9.17
C GLU A 26 9.11 6.43 8.14
N VAL A 27 7.99 6.65 7.46
CA VAL A 27 7.51 5.76 6.41
C VAL A 27 8.43 5.78 5.21
N LEU A 28 8.85 6.98 4.79
CA LEU A 28 9.80 7.13 3.69
C LEU A 28 11.13 6.47 4.00
N LYS A 29 11.59 6.59 5.24
CA LYS A 29 12.85 5.98 5.68
C LYS A 29 12.80 4.46 5.58
N GLN A 30 11.66 3.84 5.84
CA GLN A 30 11.48 2.40 5.71
C GLN A 30 11.71 1.94 4.26
N ASN A 31 11.47 2.83 3.30
CA ASN A 31 11.67 2.57 1.87
C ASN A 31 12.89 3.30 1.31
N TYR A 32 13.92 3.51 2.12
CA TYR A 32 15.17 4.17 1.71
C TYR A 32 14.92 5.56 1.14
N ASN A 33 13.94 6.29 1.70
CA ASN A 33 13.51 7.62 1.25
C ASN A 33 12.97 7.63 -0.19
N TYR A 34 12.57 6.48 -0.71
CA TYR A 34 11.97 6.39 -2.04
C TYR A 34 10.51 6.83 -1.96
N PRO A 35 10.10 7.85 -2.71
CA PRO A 35 8.72 8.35 -2.61
C PRO A 35 7.71 7.37 -3.19
N PHE A 36 6.53 7.34 -2.58
CA PHE A 36 5.42 6.56 -3.12
C PHE A 36 4.77 7.31 -4.28
N ARG A 37 4.40 6.58 -5.31
CA ARG A 37 3.75 7.13 -6.50
C ARG A 37 2.41 6.46 -6.73
N THR A 38 1.52 7.19 -7.37
CA THR A 38 0.24 6.63 -7.79
C THR A 38 -0.25 7.31 -9.06
N SER A 39 -1.09 6.60 -9.81
CA SER A 39 -1.69 7.09 -11.04
C SER A 39 -2.87 6.18 -11.39
N GLU A 40 -3.47 6.40 -12.56
CA GLU A 40 -4.54 5.55 -13.07
C GLU A 40 -4.11 4.09 -13.28
N GLU A 41 -2.82 3.85 -13.39
CA GLU A 41 -2.27 2.51 -13.61
C GLU A 41 -1.98 1.76 -12.33
N TYR A 42 -2.24 2.38 -11.16
CA TYR A 42 -1.98 1.78 -9.87
C TYR A 42 -3.24 1.25 -9.23
N GLU A 43 -3.08 0.16 -8.50
CA GLU A 43 -4.05 -0.31 -7.52
C GLU A 43 -3.34 -0.44 -6.19
N TRP A 44 -3.98 0.00 -5.13
CA TRP A 44 -3.41 -0.04 -3.79
C TRP A 44 -4.15 -1.04 -2.93
N PHE A 45 -3.41 -1.90 -2.28
CA PHE A 45 -3.95 -2.82 -1.27
C PHE A 45 -3.58 -2.26 0.09
N VAL A 46 -4.59 -1.90 0.87
CA VAL A 46 -4.41 -1.20 2.15
C VAL A 46 -4.91 -2.09 3.28
N ALA A 47 -4.05 -2.31 4.28
CA ALA A 47 -4.41 -3.08 5.47
C ALA A 47 -4.87 -2.13 6.56
N LEU A 48 -6.05 -2.39 7.09
CA LEU A 48 -6.67 -1.61 8.16
C LEU A 48 -6.87 -2.48 9.40
N ASP A 49 -6.53 -1.93 10.56
CA ASP A 49 -6.82 -2.54 11.85
C ASP A 49 -7.60 -1.53 12.66
N ASN A 50 -8.88 -1.82 12.92
CA ASN A 50 -9.80 -0.90 13.61
C ASN A 50 -9.80 0.48 12.96
N LYS A 51 -9.87 0.53 11.63
CA LYS A 51 -9.88 1.75 10.81
C LYS A 51 -8.54 2.49 10.77
N HIS A 52 -7.49 1.94 11.38
CA HIS A 52 -6.14 2.50 11.30
C HIS A 52 -5.34 1.78 10.22
N VAL A 53 -4.67 2.54 9.37
CA VAL A 53 -3.81 1.96 8.33
C VAL A 53 -2.57 1.37 8.97
N VAL A 54 -2.37 0.06 8.80
CA VAL A 54 -1.20 -0.64 9.33
C VAL A 54 -0.26 -1.12 8.22
N GLY A 55 -0.62 -0.89 6.98
CA GLY A 55 0.26 -1.20 5.86
C GLY A 55 -0.43 -0.95 4.53
N PHE A 56 0.37 -0.86 3.47
CA PHE A 56 -0.16 -0.77 2.12
C PHE A 56 0.87 -1.22 1.10
N VAL A 57 0.37 -1.71 -0.03
CA VAL A 57 1.18 -2.16 -1.16
C VAL A 57 0.60 -1.53 -2.43
N PRO A 58 1.27 -0.52 -2.99
CA PRO A 58 0.88 0.01 -4.30
C PRO A 58 1.38 -0.91 -5.40
N VAL A 59 0.50 -1.29 -6.32
CA VAL A 59 0.83 -2.17 -7.44
C VAL A 59 0.62 -1.41 -8.74
N GLU A 60 1.67 -1.29 -9.53
CA GLU A 60 1.59 -0.66 -10.84
C GLU A 60 1.27 -1.73 -11.89
N HIS A 61 0.19 -1.51 -12.64
CA HIS A 61 -0.20 -2.41 -13.73
C HIS A 61 0.43 -1.95 -15.04
N LYS A 62 1.35 -2.76 -15.55
CA LYS A 62 1.97 -2.54 -16.86
C LYS A 62 1.34 -3.50 -17.86
N LYS A 63 1.64 -3.32 -19.15
CA LYS A 63 1.01 -4.06 -20.23
C LYS A 63 1.05 -5.59 -20.05
N TYR A 64 2.16 -6.11 -19.56
CA TYR A 64 2.35 -7.56 -19.41
C TYR A 64 2.70 -8.00 -18.00
N GLU A 65 2.74 -7.08 -17.04
CA GLU A 65 3.16 -7.42 -15.68
C GLU A 65 2.61 -6.45 -14.64
N CYS A 66 2.66 -6.86 -13.39
CA CYS A 66 2.37 -6.00 -12.25
C CYS A 66 3.65 -5.80 -11.46
N VAL A 67 3.93 -4.57 -11.07
CA VAL A 67 5.19 -4.22 -10.39
C VAL A 67 4.90 -3.62 -9.02
N ILE A 68 5.60 -4.13 -8.00
CA ILE A 68 5.59 -3.56 -6.66
C ILE A 68 6.95 -2.90 -6.44
N ASN A 69 6.97 -1.56 -6.46
CA ASN A 69 8.21 -0.80 -6.29
C ASN A 69 8.55 -0.53 -4.83
N ASN A 70 7.54 -0.30 -4.02
CA ASN A 70 7.73 -0.04 -2.60
C ASN A 70 6.44 -0.38 -1.85
N TYR A 71 6.55 -0.48 -0.52
CA TYR A 71 5.40 -0.76 0.33
C TYR A 71 5.69 -0.25 1.73
N TYR A 72 4.66 -0.18 2.56
CA TYR A 72 4.78 0.20 3.96
C TYR A 72 4.10 -0.85 4.83
N ILE A 73 4.80 -1.29 5.88
CA ILE A 73 4.24 -2.19 6.89
C ILE A 73 4.59 -1.61 8.25
N LYS A 74 3.58 -1.27 9.04
CA LYS A 74 3.78 -0.73 10.39
C LYS A 74 4.55 -1.74 11.24
N GLU A 75 5.60 -1.25 11.90
CA GLU A 75 6.44 -2.08 12.76
C GLU A 75 7.05 -3.30 12.04
N ARG A 76 7.06 -3.28 10.72
CA ARG A 76 7.56 -4.38 9.88
C ARG A 76 6.89 -5.73 10.21
N ASN A 77 5.61 -5.69 10.54
CA ASN A 77 4.84 -6.88 10.90
C ASN A 77 4.73 -7.83 9.69
N VAL A 78 5.37 -8.98 9.78
CA VAL A 78 5.41 -9.96 8.69
C VAL A 78 4.03 -10.51 8.35
N ASP A 79 3.18 -10.68 9.36
CA ASP A 79 1.82 -11.20 9.14
C ASP A 79 0.98 -10.24 8.30
N THR A 80 1.11 -8.93 8.55
CA THR A 80 0.42 -7.91 7.76
C THR A 80 0.90 -7.94 6.31
N LEU A 81 2.21 -7.99 6.11
CA LEU A 81 2.80 -8.08 4.77
C LEU A 81 2.29 -9.31 4.03
N LYS A 82 2.25 -10.44 4.72
CA LYS A 82 1.80 -11.69 4.15
C LYS A 82 0.35 -11.61 3.68
N LEU A 83 -0.53 -11.03 4.49
CA LEU A 83 -1.94 -10.84 4.12
C LEU A 83 -2.08 -9.95 2.89
N LEU A 84 -1.30 -8.86 2.82
CA LEU A 84 -1.33 -7.96 1.67
C LEU A 84 -0.87 -8.66 0.40
N LEU A 85 0.22 -9.40 0.46
CA LEU A 85 0.76 -10.12 -0.70
C LEU A 85 -0.20 -11.21 -1.18
N GLU A 86 -0.87 -11.90 -0.27
CA GLU A 86 -1.88 -12.90 -0.62
C GLU A 86 -3.02 -12.27 -1.43
N LYS A 87 -3.47 -11.08 -1.04
CA LYS A 87 -4.52 -10.37 -1.78
C LYS A 87 -4.05 -9.92 -3.16
N VAL A 88 -2.81 -9.45 -3.26
CA VAL A 88 -2.23 -9.08 -4.56
C VAL A 88 -2.20 -10.28 -5.50
N LEU A 89 -1.81 -11.44 -4.99
CA LEU A 89 -1.68 -12.66 -5.78
C LEU A 89 -3.02 -13.28 -6.16
N GLU A 90 -4.11 -12.96 -5.46
CA GLU A 90 -5.45 -13.45 -5.81
C GLU A 90 -6.00 -12.84 -7.08
N LYS A 91 -5.36 -11.84 -7.62
CA LYS A 91 -5.84 -11.14 -8.81
C LYS A 91 -5.41 -11.76 -10.14
#